data_4a3051498ff5f3e86f87b1501f8caad1
#
_entry.id   4a3051498ff5f3e86f87b1501f8caad1
#
_cell.length_a   1.000
_cell.length_b   1.000
_cell.length_c   1.000
_cell.angle_alpha   90.00
_cell.angle_beta   90.00
_cell.angle_gamma   90.00
#
_symmetry.space_group_name_H-M   'P 1'
#
loop_
_entity.id
_entity.type
_entity.pdbx_description
1 polymer ?
#
loop_
_entity_poly.entity_id
_entity_poly.type
_entity_poly.pdbx_seq_one_letter_code
_entity_poly.pdbx_strand_id
1 'polypeptide(L)'
;WLDVAQMLKDAGKEVVLSTQVLLESGAEVGTMHKITGNGDFLVEANDMGAVQCLAGKLPFIAGPHLNIYNLPTLQWMAGLGATRWVIPLEMKRSDLAVIQQGLPAGLQTEVFSYGRMPLAFSARCFTARHRNLPKDDCRFSCLDHPDGLMLKTREHEEFLVLNGTQTQSARVYNLVDAL
;
A
#
# COMPACT_ATOMS: atom_id res chain seq x y z
N TRP A 1 -13.24 6.13 -9.31
CA TRP A 1 -12.73 6.14 -7.94
C TRP A 1 -12.82 7.52 -7.27
N LEU A 2 -12.66 8.64 -7.99
CA LEU A 2 -12.84 9.99 -7.41
C LEU A 2 -14.27 10.22 -6.91
N ASP A 3 -15.28 9.73 -7.61
CA ASP A 3 -16.68 9.84 -7.18
C ASP A 3 -16.91 9.11 -5.84
N VAL A 4 -16.33 7.93 -5.67
CA VAL A 4 -16.39 7.18 -4.40
C VAL A 4 -15.63 7.92 -3.29
N ALA A 5 -14.45 8.47 -3.60
CA ALA A 5 -13.67 9.28 -2.67
C ALA A 5 -14.49 10.50 -2.18
N GLN A 6 -15.18 11.18 -3.10
CA GLN A 6 -16.03 12.32 -2.75
C GLN A 6 -17.21 11.89 -1.88
N MET A 7 -17.90 10.80 -2.21
CA MET A 7 -19.00 10.28 -1.38
C MET A 7 -18.56 10.00 0.05
N LEU A 8 -17.36 9.40 0.24
CA LEU A 8 -16.83 9.13 1.56
C LEU A 8 -16.46 10.42 2.33
N LYS A 9 -15.88 11.41 1.63
CA LYS A 9 -15.57 12.72 2.19
C LYS A 9 -16.84 13.43 2.63
N ASP A 10 -17.89 13.41 1.82
CA ASP A 10 -19.20 14.01 2.12
C ASP A 10 -19.88 13.33 3.32
N ALA A 11 -19.60 12.04 3.52
CA ALA A 11 -20.01 11.29 4.71
C ALA A 11 -19.12 11.53 5.95
N GLY A 12 -18.23 12.54 5.92
CA GLY A 12 -17.35 12.92 7.02
C GLY A 12 -16.20 11.96 7.29
N LYS A 13 -15.80 11.15 6.29
CA LYS A 13 -14.66 10.24 6.41
C LYS A 13 -13.37 10.91 5.94
N GLU A 14 -12.24 10.61 6.60
CA GLU A 14 -10.93 10.89 6.05
C GLU A 14 -10.72 9.98 4.83
N VAL A 15 -10.33 10.57 3.72
CA VAL A 15 -10.07 9.81 2.48
C VAL A 15 -8.63 10.01 2.07
N VAL A 16 -7.94 8.91 1.87
CA VAL A 16 -6.54 8.87 1.42
C VAL A 16 -6.45 8.13 0.10
N LEU A 17 -5.80 8.74 -0.87
CA LEU A 17 -5.53 8.12 -2.17
C LEU A 17 -4.15 7.48 -2.15
N SER A 18 -4.10 6.17 -2.30
CA SER A 18 -2.85 5.41 -2.32
C SER A 18 -2.25 5.38 -3.73
N THR A 19 -0.95 5.68 -3.86
CA THR A 19 -0.25 5.50 -5.13
C THR A 19 0.11 4.03 -5.34
N GLN A 20 0.38 3.67 -6.60
CA GLN A 20 0.87 2.33 -6.93
C GLN A 20 2.25 2.09 -6.32
N VAL A 21 2.53 0.83 -6.00
CA VAL A 21 3.81 0.39 -5.42
C VAL A 21 4.87 0.16 -6.48
N LEU A 22 4.47 -0.32 -7.65
CA LEU A 22 5.34 -0.67 -8.74
C LEU A 22 4.94 0.10 -9.99
N LEU A 23 5.83 0.96 -10.48
CA LEU A 23 5.62 1.82 -11.64
C LEU A 23 6.59 1.40 -12.76
N GLU A 24 6.09 0.71 -13.77
CA GLU A 24 6.91 0.20 -14.87
C GLU A 24 6.58 0.82 -16.23
N SER A 25 5.47 1.55 -16.32
CA SER A 25 5.00 2.12 -17.59
C SER A 25 4.72 3.61 -17.50
N GLY A 26 4.78 4.30 -18.64
CA GLY A 26 4.41 5.71 -18.73
C GLY A 26 2.95 5.98 -18.30
N ALA A 27 2.05 5.02 -18.52
CA ALA A 27 0.66 5.13 -18.10
C ALA A 27 0.52 5.10 -16.57
N GLU A 28 1.30 4.26 -15.89
CA GLU A 28 1.34 4.18 -14.43
C GLU A 28 1.94 5.44 -13.82
N VAL A 29 3.04 5.95 -14.39
CA VAL A 29 3.62 7.25 -14.01
C VAL A 29 2.60 8.38 -14.21
N GLY A 30 1.87 8.39 -15.33
CA GLY A 30 0.78 9.34 -15.57
C GLY A 30 -0.34 9.25 -14.52
N THR A 31 -0.67 8.04 -14.07
CA THR A 31 -1.65 7.81 -13.00
C THR A 31 -1.11 8.33 -11.65
N MET A 32 0.14 8.08 -11.33
CA MET A 32 0.80 8.62 -10.14
C MET A 32 0.72 10.16 -10.12
N HIS A 33 1.02 10.82 -11.24
CA HIS A 33 0.92 12.29 -11.33
C HIS A 33 -0.52 12.79 -11.13
N LYS A 34 -1.53 12.07 -11.63
CA LYS A 34 -2.94 12.41 -11.40
C LYS A 34 -3.34 12.26 -9.94
N ILE A 35 -2.84 11.24 -9.26
CA ILE A 35 -3.09 11.00 -7.83
C ILE A 35 -2.40 12.08 -6.99
N THR A 36 -1.11 12.33 -7.22
CA THR A 36 -0.33 13.31 -6.45
C THR A 36 -0.77 14.75 -6.69
N GLY A 37 -1.34 15.05 -7.86
CA GLY A 37 -1.85 16.38 -8.22
C GLY A 37 -3.34 16.58 -8.00
N ASN A 38 -4.05 15.70 -7.27
CA ASN A 38 -5.51 15.74 -7.14
C ASN A 38 -6.06 16.98 -6.41
N GLY A 39 -5.30 17.57 -5.49
CA GLY A 39 -5.65 18.79 -4.76
C GLY A 39 -6.70 18.65 -3.66
N ASP A 40 -7.50 17.60 -3.63
CA ASP A 40 -8.67 17.47 -2.75
C ASP A 40 -8.50 16.45 -1.62
N PHE A 41 -7.65 15.46 -1.83
CA PHE A 41 -7.46 14.32 -0.94
C PHE A 41 -5.99 14.15 -0.54
N LEU A 42 -5.79 13.70 0.69
CA LEU A 42 -4.47 13.29 1.18
C LEU A 42 -3.95 12.10 0.36
N VAL A 43 -2.66 12.03 0.13
CA VAL A 43 -2.04 10.99 -0.68
C VAL A 43 -1.10 10.14 0.17
N GLU A 44 -1.25 8.82 0.08
CA GLU A 44 -0.27 7.85 0.57
C GLU A 44 0.71 7.52 -0.57
N ALA A 45 1.96 7.91 -0.37
CA ALA A 45 3.04 7.65 -1.30
C ALA A 45 3.66 6.27 -1.02
N ASN A 46 3.62 5.39 -2.01
CA ASN A 46 4.19 4.03 -1.94
C ASN A 46 5.42 3.84 -2.85
N ASP A 47 5.83 4.90 -3.55
CA ASP A 47 7.00 4.96 -4.42
C ASP A 47 7.72 6.30 -4.24
N MET A 48 9.04 6.31 -4.41
CA MET A 48 9.85 7.53 -4.24
C MET A 48 9.54 8.62 -5.28
N GLY A 49 9.03 8.25 -6.45
CA GLY A 49 8.56 9.22 -7.45
C GLY A 49 7.34 9.99 -6.94
N ALA A 50 6.41 9.32 -6.25
CA ALA A 50 5.28 9.97 -5.60
C ALA A 50 5.74 10.89 -4.46
N VAL A 51 6.71 10.47 -3.65
CA VAL A 51 7.34 11.31 -2.62
C VAL A 51 7.91 12.57 -3.24
N GLN A 52 8.66 12.47 -4.34
CA GLN A 52 9.23 13.63 -5.03
C GLN A 52 8.15 14.61 -5.54
N CYS A 53 7.03 14.12 -6.00
CA CYS A 53 5.93 14.97 -6.46
C CYS A 53 5.32 15.80 -5.32
N LEU A 54 5.28 15.24 -4.10
CA LEU A 54 4.62 15.83 -2.93
C LEU A 54 5.58 16.62 -2.03
N ALA A 55 6.85 16.20 -1.93
CA ALA A 55 7.83 16.76 -1.02
C ALA A 55 7.96 18.27 -1.11
N GLY A 56 7.82 18.95 0.02
CA GLY A 56 7.88 20.40 0.15
C GLY A 56 6.73 21.17 -0.50
N LYS A 57 5.71 20.49 -1.01
CA LYS A 57 4.56 21.10 -1.68
C LYS A 57 3.25 20.80 -0.95
N LEU A 58 3.01 19.53 -0.61
CA LEU A 58 1.79 19.03 0.01
C LEU A 58 2.13 18.05 1.13
N PRO A 59 1.34 18.01 2.22
CA PRO A 59 1.46 16.95 3.21
C PRO A 59 1.11 15.61 2.58
N PHE A 60 1.76 14.54 3.04
CA PHE A 60 1.52 13.20 2.52
C PHE A 60 1.67 12.14 3.62
N ILE A 61 1.20 10.94 3.32
CA ILE A 61 1.41 9.74 4.14
C ILE A 61 2.56 8.96 3.53
N ALA A 62 3.56 8.62 4.33
CA ALA A 62 4.62 7.71 3.95
C ALA A 62 4.09 6.27 4.05
N GLY A 63 3.79 5.66 2.91
CA GLY A 63 3.20 4.33 2.81
C GLY A 63 4.16 3.19 3.18
N PRO A 64 3.65 1.99 3.43
CA PRO A 64 4.44 0.86 3.94
C PRO A 64 5.49 0.36 2.94
N HIS A 65 5.28 0.61 1.66
CA HIS A 65 6.17 0.17 0.58
C HIS A 65 7.37 1.10 0.33
N LEU A 66 7.46 2.21 1.06
CA LEU A 66 8.69 3.03 1.10
C LEU A 66 9.79 2.37 1.94
N ASN A 67 9.49 1.27 2.61
CA ASN A 67 10.45 0.46 3.37
C ASN A 67 11.21 1.27 4.45
N ILE A 68 10.48 2.04 5.25
CA ILE A 68 11.05 2.86 6.31
C ILE A 68 11.14 2.03 7.60
N TYR A 69 12.35 1.54 7.91
CA TYR A 69 12.62 0.67 9.06
C TYR A 69 13.45 1.34 10.17
N ASN A 70 13.81 2.60 10.00
CA ASN A 70 14.67 3.28 10.96
C ASN A 70 14.32 4.75 11.15
N LEU A 71 14.68 5.27 12.32
CA LEU A 71 14.36 6.63 12.72
C LEU A 71 15.00 7.72 11.82
N PRO A 72 16.26 7.63 11.39
CA PRO A 72 16.84 8.64 10.51
C PRO A 72 16.08 8.81 9.18
N THR A 73 15.68 7.70 8.54
CA THR A 73 14.86 7.75 7.31
C THR A 73 13.49 8.35 7.60
N LEU A 74 12.88 8.01 8.73
CA LEU A 74 11.58 8.54 9.13
C LEU A 74 11.63 10.05 9.40
N GLN A 75 12.68 10.52 10.07
CA GLN A 75 12.94 11.95 10.32
C GLN A 75 13.12 12.71 9.00
N TRP A 76 13.84 12.13 8.05
CA TRP A 76 14.00 12.70 6.73
C TRP A 76 12.67 12.82 5.99
N MET A 77 11.84 11.78 5.99
CA MET A 77 10.50 11.81 5.40
C MET A 77 9.58 12.86 6.04
N ALA A 78 9.63 12.99 7.36
CA ALA A 78 8.92 14.05 8.07
C ALA A 78 9.39 15.45 7.62
N GLY A 79 10.71 15.63 7.42
CA GLY A 79 11.28 16.87 6.87
C GLY A 79 10.84 17.16 5.43
N LEU A 80 10.46 16.15 4.67
CA LEU A 80 9.87 16.30 3.33
C LEU A 80 8.37 16.61 3.35
N GLY A 81 7.70 16.54 4.49
CA GLY A 81 6.28 16.84 4.66
C GLY A 81 5.40 15.62 4.93
N ALA A 82 5.97 14.46 5.28
CA ALA A 82 5.16 13.33 5.75
C ALA A 82 4.50 13.68 7.09
N THR A 83 3.19 13.46 7.17
CA THR A 83 2.37 13.70 8.37
C THR A 83 1.94 12.41 9.06
N ARG A 84 2.00 11.31 8.34
CA ARG A 84 1.72 9.96 8.83
C ARG A 84 2.71 8.98 8.22
N TRP A 85 3.06 7.96 8.97
CA TRP A 85 3.89 6.84 8.54
C TRP A 85 3.13 5.53 8.76
N VAL A 86 2.93 4.79 7.68
CA VAL A 86 2.42 3.42 7.73
C VAL A 86 3.61 2.50 7.88
N ILE A 87 3.66 1.76 8.98
CA ILE A 87 4.80 0.88 9.25
C ILE A 87 4.89 -0.26 8.24
N PRO A 88 6.10 -0.72 7.88
CA PRO A 88 6.27 -1.93 7.09
C PRO A 88 5.65 -3.14 7.81
N LEU A 89 5.00 -4.01 7.04
CA LEU A 89 4.21 -5.12 7.58
C LEU A 89 5.01 -6.14 8.38
N GLU A 90 6.33 -6.25 8.09
CA GLU A 90 7.25 -7.17 8.75
C GLU A 90 7.88 -6.59 10.03
N MET A 91 7.58 -5.33 10.36
CA MET A 91 8.17 -4.68 11.54
C MET A 91 7.66 -5.31 12.83
N LYS A 92 8.59 -5.68 13.70
CA LYS A 92 8.26 -6.22 15.01
C LYS A 92 7.79 -5.10 15.95
N ARG A 93 6.91 -5.45 16.88
CA ARG A 93 6.42 -4.53 17.92
C ARG A 93 7.57 -3.90 18.74
N SER A 94 8.60 -4.68 19.05
CA SER A 94 9.78 -4.15 19.76
C SER A 94 10.50 -3.05 19.01
N ASP A 95 10.65 -3.21 17.69
CA ASP A 95 11.35 -2.25 16.84
C ASP A 95 10.51 -0.98 16.67
N LEU A 96 9.20 -1.15 16.50
CA LEU A 96 8.25 -0.03 16.51
C LEU A 96 8.33 0.76 17.82
N ALA A 97 8.36 0.08 18.97
CA ALA A 97 8.44 0.73 20.27
C ALA A 97 9.71 1.59 20.43
N VAL A 98 10.84 1.14 19.86
CA VAL A 98 12.09 1.93 19.84
C VAL A 98 11.96 3.16 18.97
N ILE A 99 11.38 3.02 17.75
CA ILE A 99 11.19 4.15 16.83
C ILE A 99 10.23 5.18 17.43
N GLN A 100 9.17 4.74 18.12
CA GLN A 100 8.20 5.62 18.76
C GLN A 100 8.81 6.58 19.80
N GLN A 101 9.89 6.19 20.47
CA GLN A 101 10.58 7.05 21.44
C GLN A 101 11.24 8.26 20.82
N GLY A 102 11.60 8.19 19.52
CA GLY A 102 12.23 9.28 18.78
C GLY A 102 11.34 9.84 17.66
N LEU A 103 10.05 9.52 17.66
CA LEU A 103 9.13 9.93 16.61
C LEU A 103 9.10 11.46 16.46
N PRO A 104 9.23 12.03 15.25
CA PRO A 104 9.09 13.46 15.02
C PRO A 104 7.75 14.01 15.54
N ALA A 105 7.78 15.18 16.16
CA ALA A 105 6.57 15.82 16.67
C ALA A 105 5.53 16.03 15.56
N GLY A 106 4.29 15.62 15.82
CA GLY A 106 3.18 15.74 14.86
C GLY A 106 3.10 14.63 13.80
N LEU A 107 4.08 13.74 13.73
CA LEU A 107 4.00 12.57 12.84
C LEU A 107 3.13 11.48 13.47
N GLN A 108 2.12 11.04 12.76
CA GLN A 108 1.26 9.92 13.17
C GLN A 108 1.87 8.58 12.74
N THR A 109 1.54 7.52 13.47
CA THR A 109 1.89 6.13 13.10
C THR A 109 0.62 5.36 12.78
N GLU A 110 0.63 4.64 11.67
CA GLU A 110 -0.46 3.75 11.25
C GLU A 110 0.04 2.31 11.17
N VAL A 111 -0.77 1.38 11.68
CA VAL A 111 -0.44 -0.06 11.75
C VAL A 111 -1.49 -0.86 11.01
N PHE A 112 -1.06 -1.76 10.11
CA PHE A 112 -1.95 -2.75 9.52
C PHE A 112 -2.47 -3.68 10.61
N SER A 113 -3.77 -3.70 10.84
CA SER A 113 -4.36 -4.43 11.96
C SER A 113 -5.24 -5.61 11.56
N TYR A 114 -5.82 -5.58 10.36
CA TYR A 114 -6.74 -6.63 9.92
C TYR A 114 -6.67 -6.87 8.42
N GLY A 115 -6.70 -8.13 8.02
CA GLY A 115 -6.77 -8.57 6.64
C GLY A 115 -5.66 -9.56 6.26
N ARG A 116 -5.55 -9.85 4.98
CA ARG A 116 -4.46 -10.66 4.44
C ARG A 116 -3.24 -9.76 4.22
N MET A 117 -2.11 -10.09 4.83
CA MET A 117 -0.88 -9.31 4.66
C MET A 117 -0.44 -9.31 3.19
N PRO A 118 -0.27 -8.15 2.55
CA PRO A 118 0.36 -8.05 1.25
C PRO A 118 1.85 -8.38 1.38
N LEU A 119 2.32 -9.40 0.65
CA LEU A 119 3.68 -9.93 0.78
C LEU A 119 4.59 -9.48 -0.36
N ALA A 120 4.05 -9.39 -1.58
CA ALA A 120 4.81 -8.94 -2.73
C ALA A 120 3.88 -8.41 -3.84
N PHE A 121 4.46 -7.58 -4.71
CA PHE A 121 3.81 -7.09 -5.93
C PHE A 121 4.57 -7.58 -7.16
N SER A 122 3.85 -7.80 -8.26
CA SER A 122 4.40 -8.18 -9.54
C SER A 122 3.85 -7.28 -10.63
N ALA A 123 4.70 -6.86 -11.55
CA ALA A 123 4.27 -6.16 -12.76
C ALA A 123 3.33 -7.00 -13.65
N ARG A 124 3.39 -8.32 -13.50
CA ARG A 124 2.55 -9.25 -14.26
C ARG A 124 1.42 -9.78 -13.41
N CYS A 125 0.19 -9.60 -13.88
CA CYS A 125 -0.99 -10.13 -13.23
C CYS A 125 -0.96 -11.67 -13.17
N PHE A 126 -0.94 -12.22 -11.97
CA PHE A 126 -0.93 -13.67 -11.76
C PHE A 126 -2.20 -14.34 -12.30
N THR A 127 -3.37 -13.70 -12.13
CA THR A 127 -4.66 -14.23 -12.60
C THR A 127 -4.70 -14.29 -14.12
N ALA A 128 -4.28 -13.23 -14.83
CA ALA A 128 -4.21 -13.24 -16.27
C ALA A 128 -3.22 -14.31 -16.79
N ARG A 129 -2.07 -14.44 -16.14
CA ARG A 129 -1.07 -15.47 -16.47
C ARG A 129 -1.60 -16.89 -16.25
N HIS A 130 -2.31 -17.12 -15.14
CA HIS A 130 -2.94 -18.42 -14.86
C HIS A 130 -3.96 -18.81 -15.94
N ARG A 131 -4.69 -17.82 -16.46
CA ARG A 131 -5.68 -17.98 -17.53
C ARG A 131 -5.09 -17.89 -18.94
N ASN A 132 -3.77 -17.75 -19.07
CA ASN A 132 -3.08 -17.54 -20.34
C ASN A 132 -3.63 -16.35 -21.16
N LEU A 133 -3.98 -15.27 -20.47
CA LEU A 133 -4.49 -14.04 -21.06
C LEU A 133 -3.39 -13.00 -21.18
N PRO A 134 -3.41 -12.13 -22.21
CA PRO A 134 -2.54 -10.95 -22.29
C PRO A 134 -2.79 -9.99 -21.11
N LYS A 135 -1.74 -9.27 -20.69
CA LYS A 135 -1.85 -8.26 -19.63
C LYS A 135 -2.92 -7.20 -19.96
N ASP A 136 -2.95 -6.77 -21.20
CA ASP A 136 -3.79 -5.67 -21.68
C ASP A 136 -5.21 -6.11 -22.09
N ASP A 137 -5.47 -7.42 -22.15
CA ASP A 137 -6.79 -8.02 -22.39
C ASP A 137 -7.08 -9.11 -21.37
N CYS A 138 -6.99 -8.76 -20.09
CA CYS A 138 -7.19 -9.70 -18.98
C CYS A 138 -8.67 -10.02 -18.72
N ARG A 139 -9.62 -9.32 -19.38
CA ARG A 139 -11.08 -9.47 -19.22
C ARG A 139 -11.52 -9.39 -17.75
N PHE A 140 -10.72 -8.75 -16.90
CA PHE A 140 -10.95 -8.67 -15.45
C PHE A 140 -11.22 -10.01 -14.77
N SER A 141 -10.55 -11.07 -15.23
CA SER A 141 -10.75 -12.45 -14.74
C SER A 141 -10.48 -12.63 -13.24
N CYS A 142 -9.87 -11.65 -12.57
CA CYS A 142 -9.71 -11.63 -11.11
C CYS A 142 -11.06 -11.48 -10.39
N LEU A 143 -12.09 -10.92 -11.03
CA LEU A 143 -13.43 -10.80 -10.46
C LEU A 143 -14.11 -12.17 -10.25
N ASP A 144 -13.70 -13.20 -11.01
CA ASP A 144 -14.18 -14.56 -10.83
C ASP A 144 -13.60 -15.22 -9.55
N HIS A 145 -12.61 -14.57 -8.93
CA HIS A 145 -11.90 -15.07 -7.76
C HIS A 145 -11.83 -13.99 -6.68
N PRO A 146 -12.95 -13.63 -6.03
CA PRO A 146 -13.00 -12.54 -5.05
C PRO A 146 -12.06 -12.76 -3.86
N ASP A 147 -11.83 -14.03 -3.49
CA ASP A 147 -10.89 -14.40 -2.42
C ASP A 147 -9.46 -14.64 -2.93
N GLY A 148 -9.22 -14.45 -4.22
CA GLY A 148 -7.96 -14.74 -4.88
C GLY A 148 -7.76 -16.22 -5.21
N LEU A 149 -6.60 -16.54 -5.81
CA LEU A 149 -6.19 -17.90 -6.15
C LEU A 149 -5.26 -18.43 -5.06
N MET A 150 -5.66 -19.54 -4.44
CA MET A 150 -4.86 -20.20 -3.41
C MET A 150 -3.68 -20.95 -4.03
N LEU A 151 -2.48 -20.67 -3.59
CA LEU A 151 -1.28 -21.42 -3.93
C LEU A 151 -1.02 -22.49 -2.87
N LYS A 152 -0.89 -23.74 -3.32
CA LYS A 152 -0.71 -24.91 -2.44
C LYS A 152 0.61 -25.60 -2.74
N THR A 153 1.25 -26.14 -1.72
CA THR A 153 2.37 -27.08 -1.89
C THR A 153 1.90 -28.42 -2.44
N ARG A 154 2.82 -29.31 -2.80
CA ARG A 154 2.50 -30.69 -3.19
C ARG A 154 1.88 -31.47 -2.03
N GLU A 155 2.20 -31.11 -0.79
CA GLU A 155 1.66 -31.66 0.45
C GLU A 155 0.29 -31.04 0.84
N HIS A 156 -0.30 -30.23 -0.08
CA HIS A 156 -1.57 -29.54 0.10
C HIS A 156 -1.60 -28.46 1.17
N GLU A 157 -0.46 -27.98 1.62
CA GLU A 157 -0.38 -26.84 2.51
C GLU A 157 -0.71 -25.54 1.77
N GLU A 158 -1.62 -24.77 2.33
CA GLU A 158 -1.99 -23.45 1.81
C GLU A 158 -1.08 -22.38 2.42
N PHE A 159 -0.37 -21.60 1.59
CA PHE A 159 0.57 -20.62 2.11
C PHE A 159 0.45 -19.21 1.51
N LEU A 160 0.01 -19.09 0.28
CA LEU A 160 -0.16 -17.80 -0.39
C LEU A 160 -1.49 -17.70 -1.11
N VAL A 161 -1.98 -16.45 -1.23
CA VAL A 161 -3.09 -16.07 -2.10
C VAL A 161 -2.57 -15.14 -3.19
N LEU A 162 -2.86 -15.46 -4.42
CA LEU A 162 -2.57 -14.63 -5.58
C LEU A 162 -3.82 -13.83 -5.94
N ASN A 163 -3.72 -12.51 -5.93
CA ASN A 163 -4.82 -11.63 -6.31
C ASN A 163 -4.32 -10.55 -7.30
N GLY A 164 -4.65 -10.73 -8.56
CA GLY A 164 -4.20 -9.81 -9.60
C GLY A 164 -2.68 -9.76 -9.70
N THR A 165 -2.09 -8.64 -9.32
CA THR A 165 -0.63 -8.41 -9.29
C THR A 165 -0.02 -8.60 -7.89
N GLN A 166 -0.81 -8.98 -6.90
CA GLN A 166 -0.37 -9.06 -5.52
C GLN A 166 -0.33 -10.51 -5.01
N THR A 167 0.71 -10.84 -4.26
CA THR A 167 0.72 -12.01 -3.39
C THR A 167 0.39 -11.59 -1.97
N GLN A 168 -0.44 -12.37 -1.30
CA GLN A 168 -0.91 -12.11 0.05
C GLN A 168 -0.73 -13.36 0.92
N SER A 169 -0.75 -13.18 2.23
CA SER A 169 -0.82 -14.29 3.17
C SER A 169 -2.11 -15.09 2.97
N ALA A 170 -2.02 -16.42 3.07
CA ALA A 170 -3.20 -17.29 3.09
C ALA A 170 -4.05 -17.07 4.36
N ARG A 171 -3.46 -16.59 5.43
CA ARG A 171 -4.13 -16.32 6.71
C ARG A 171 -4.59 -14.87 6.79
N VAL A 172 -5.76 -14.67 7.37
CA VAL A 172 -6.22 -13.34 7.81
C VAL A 172 -5.62 -13.08 9.19
N TYR A 173 -5.04 -11.91 9.36
CA TYR A 173 -4.47 -11.45 10.62
C TYR A 173 -5.40 -10.42 11.24
N ASN A 174 -5.54 -10.49 12.56
CA ASN A 174 -6.14 -9.44 13.38
C ASN A 174 -5.16 -9.13 14.51
N LEU A 175 -4.55 -7.94 14.45
CA LEU A 175 -3.54 -7.49 15.43
C LEU A 175 -4.12 -6.56 16.49
N VAL A 176 -5.43 -6.26 16.45
CA VAL A 176 -6.07 -5.34 17.40
C VAL A 176 -5.89 -5.81 18.84
N ASP A 177 -6.01 -7.12 19.08
CA ASP A 177 -5.80 -7.69 20.43
C ASP A 177 -4.32 -7.87 20.81
N ALA A 178 -3.40 -7.63 19.87
CA ALA A 178 -1.96 -7.76 20.09
C ALA A 178 -1.26 -6.41 20.30
N LEU A 179 -1.96 -5.33 20.10
CA LEU A 179 -1.48 -3.95 20.26
C LEU A 179 -1.91 -3.37 21.61
#